data_852219322114f1185f0a45a63f706695
#
_entry.id   852219322114f1185f0a45a63f706695
#
_cell.length_a   1.000
_cell.length_b   1.000
_cell.length_c   1.000
_cell.angle_alpha   90.00
_cell.angle_beta   90.00
_cell.angle_gamma   90.00
#
_symmetry.space_group_name_H-M   'P 1'
#
loop_
_entity.id
_entity.type
_entity.pdbx_description
1 polymer ?
#
loop_
_entity_poly.entity_id
_entity_poly.type
_entity_poly.pdbx_seq_one_letter_code
_entity_poly.pdbx_strand_id
1 'polypeptide(L)'
;VTAPRTLTADLLVLGWGKGGKTLAASMASSGRRVVMVEQSSLMYGGTCINIGCVPTKTLVHAADERREGDDPQEYFDRAVTSRDALIGKLNDVNLHMLADHDTVTIVDGRARFVGPREVEVTPSAGGAGLSEHLLISAETVVVNTGAEPALPAVPGIDGPRIHTSTSLQHVEPFPRRLAVIGAGPIGLEFAAMFRSFGSEVTVIARGERILPAEDEDVAHAVRGVLEDEGITILTGTSVGRYVDGPDGVALQGADGGDGAPLVADAVLVATGRRPATADLGLEQAGIEVD
;
A
#
# COMPACT_ATOMS: atom_id res chain seq x y z
N VAL A 1 14.24 -24.79 27.41
CA VAL A 1 14.07 -23.59 26.56
C VAL A 1 15.47 -23.12 26.24
N THR A 2 15.92 -23.27 25.01
CA THR A 2 17.20 -22.74 24.52
C THR A 2 17.14 -21.20 24.58
N ALA A 3 18.22 -20.58 25.05
CA ALA A 3 18.32 -19.12 25.08
C ALA A 3 18.19 -18.59 23.62
N PRO A 4 17.47 -17.49 23.40
CA PRO A 4 17.34 -16.94 22.04
C PRO A 4 18.71 -16.57 21.47
N ARG A 5 18.90 -16.81 20.19
CA ARG A 5 20.09 -16.36 19.48
C ARG A 5 20.14 -14.83 19.56
N THR A 6 21.29 -14.25 19.85
CA THR A 6 21.46 -12.80 20.00
C THR A 6 22.37 -12.25 18.91
N LEU A 7 21.97 -11.12 18.30
CA LEU A 7 22.80 -10.31 17.40
C LEU A 7 23.02 -8.91 18.01
N THR A 8 24.19 -8.31 17.68
CA THR A 8 24.48 -6.91 18.01
C THR A 8 24.80 -6.13 16.74
N ALA A 9 24.29 -4.90 16.65
CA ALA A 9 24.48 -4.03 15.50
C ALA A 9 24.77 -2.57 15.93
N ASP A 10 25.39 -1.81 15.04
CA ASP A 10 25.52 -0.36 15.19
C ASP A 10 24.22 0.31 14.72
N LEU A 11 23.58 -0.26 13.69
CA LEU A 11 22.29 0.16 13.17
C LEU A 11 21.34 -1.04 12.96
N LEU A 12 20.14 -0.94 13.47
CA LEU A 12 19.03 -1.84 13.16
C LEU A 12 17.94 -1.04 12.43
N VAL A 13 17.48 -1.54 11.28
CA VAL A 13 16.39 -0.92 10.51
C VAL A 13 15.22 -1.91 10.44
N LEU A 14 14.04 -1.46 10.85
CA LEU A 14 12.80 -2.21 10.80
C LEU A 14 11.99 -1.79 9.58
N GLY A 15 11.95 -2.63 8.56
CA GLY A 15 11.29 -2.39 7.26
C GLY A 15 12.25 -1.93 6.17
N TRP A 16 11.94 -2.31 4.91
CA TRP A 16 12.80 -2.09 3.73
C TRP A 16 12.46 -0.83 2.92
N GLY A 17 11.75 0.13 3.52
CA GLY A 17 11.37 1.38 2.86
C GLY A 17 12.60 2.19 2.43
N LYS A 18 12.41 3.08 1.43
CA LYS A 18 13.50 3.83 0.77
C LYS A 18 14.42 4.57 1.75
N GLY A 19 13.88 5.21 2.78
CA GLY A 19 14.67 5.95 3.76
C GLY A 19 15.65 5.05 4.52
N GLY A 20 15.11 3.99 5.13
CA GLY A 20 15.90 3.05 5.94
C GLY A 20 16.94 2.28 5.12
N LYS A 21 16.58 1.76 3.94
CA LYS A 21 17.56 1.04 3.10
C LYS A 21 18.70 1.95 2.61
N THR A 22 18.41 3.22 2.28
CA THR A 22 19.45 4.16 1.84
C THR A 22 20.42 4.48 2.98
N LEU A 23 19.88 4.69 4.18
CA LEU A 23 20.69 4.88 5.39
C LEU A 23 21.53 3.62 5.68
N ALA A 24 20.92 2.44 5.61
CA ALA A 24 21.61 1.17 5.83
C ALA A 24 22.79 0.97 4.86
N ALA A 25 22.60 1.22 3.57
CA ALA A 25 23.66 1.14 2.56
C ALA A 25 24.80 2.13 2.85
N SER A 26 24.49 3.37 3.23
CA SER A 26 25.49 4.39 3.60
C SER A 26 26.29 3.98 4.83
N MET A 27 25.63 3.46 5.86
CA MET A 27 26.30 2.99 7.09
C MET A 27 27.14 1.75 6.82
N ALA A 28 26.67 0.80 6.04
CA ALA A 28 27.41 -0.38 5.62
C ALA A 28 28.68 -0.01 4.84
N SER A 29 28.58 0.92 3.90
CA SER A 29 29.72 1.43 3.14
C SER A 29 30.78 2.12 4.01
N SER A 30 30.40 2.61 5.20
CA SER A 30 31.33 3.16 6.19
C SER A 30 31.87 2.09 7.16
N GLY A 31 31.63 0.81 6.93
CA GLY A 31 32.11 -0.30 7.73
C GLY A 31 31.31 -0.56 9.01
N ARG A 32 30.12 0.04 9.17
CA ARG A 32 29.24 -0.21 10.31
C ARG A 32 28.49 -1.52 10.14
N ARG A 33 28.23 -2.19 11.26
CA ARG A 33 27.41 -3.40 11.31
C ARG A 33 25.94 -3.02 11.27
N VAL A 34 25.25 -3.44 10.22
CA VAL A 34 23.84 -3.13 9.98
C VAL A 34 23.01 -4.40 10.01
N VAL A 35 21.89 -4.37 10.70
CA VAL A 35 20.85 -5.40 10.60
C VAL A 35 19.62 -4.80 9.96
N MET A 36 19.13 -5.44 8.90
CA MET A 36 17.85 -5.12 8.26
C MET A 36 16.84 -6.20 8.60
N VAL A 37 15.66 -5.81 9.11
CA VAL A 37 14.56 -6.74 9.36
C VAL A 37 13.41 -6.39 8.43
N GLU A 38 12.92 -7.37 7.67
CA GLU A 38 11.72 -7.25 6.83
C GLU A 38 10.79 -8.45 7.08
N GLN A 39 9.51 -8.20 7.21
CA GLN A 39 8.53 -9.25 7.48
C GLN A 39 8.15 -10.07 6.24
N SER A 40 8.48 -9.60 5.04
CA SER A 40 8.13 -10.25 3.78
C SER A 40 9.21 -10.02 2.74
N SER A 41 9.80 -11.09 2.23
CA SER A 41 10.77 -11.03 1.12
C SER A 41 10.20 -10.38 -0.16
N LEU A 42 8.87 -10.36 -0.31
CA LEU A 42 8.21 -9.65 -1.40
C LEU A 42 8.24 -8.12 -1.24
N MET A 43 8.72 -7.61 -0.11
CA MET A 43 8.73 -6.18 0.22
C MET A 43 10.13 -5.55 0.21
N TYR A 44 11.16 -6.22 -0.30
CA TYR A 44 12.46 -5.59 -0.50
C TYR A 44 12.34 -4.39 -1.46
N GLY A 45 12.73 -3.21 -0.99
CA GLY A 45 12.45 -1.93 -1.66
C GLY A 45 11.27 -1.14 -1.09
N GLY A 46 10.48 -1.77 -0.22
CA GLY A 46 9.34 -1.16 0.49
C GLY A 46 8.14 -0.87 -0.41
N THR A 47 7.21 -0.10 0.12
CA THR A 47 5.94 0.27 -0.53
C THR A 47 6.13 0.85 -1.93
N CYS A 48 7.09 1.74 -2.12
CA CYS A 48 7.29 2.43 -3.40
C CYS A 48 7.60 1.46 -4.56
N ILE A 49 8.43 0.46 -4.32
CA ILE A 49 8.84 -0.52 -5.34
C ILE A 49 7.74 -1.57 -5.55
N ASN A 50 7.14 -2.08 -4.48
CA ASN A 50 6.41 -3.34 -4.56
C ASN A 50 4.88 -3.15 -4.67
N ILE A 51 4.31 -2.11 -4.06
CA ILE A 51 2.85 -1.95 -3.98
C ILE A 51 2.32 -0.52 -4.21
N GLY A 52 3.21 0.48 -4.35
CA GLY A 52 2.82 1.88 -4.46
C GLY A 52 3.25 2.52 -5.78
N CYS A 53 4.29 3.37 -5.72
CA CYS A 53 4.67 4.26 -6.83
C CYS A 53 4.97 3.51 -8.13
N VAL A 54 5.90 2.56 -8.10
CA VAL A 54 6.33 1.86 -9.32
C VAL A 54 5.20 1.05 -9.95
N PRO A 55 4.51 0.15 -9.21
CA PRO A 55 3.42 -0.62 -9.80
C PRO A 55 2.30 0.28 -10.33
N THR A 56 1.90 1.32 -9.59
CA THR A 56 0.84 2.23 -10.03
C THR A 56 1.25 2.99 -11.29
N LYS A 57 2.47 3.58 -11.34
CA LYS A 57 2.93 4.32 -12.53
C LYS A 57 3.10 3.43 -13.76
N THR A 58 3.50 2.19 -13.58
CA THR A 58 3.56 1.21 -14.68
C THR A 58 2.17 0.94 -15.25
N LEU A 59 1.16 0.78 -14.38
CA LEU A 59 -0.22 0.59 -14.83
C LEU A 59 -0.83 1.85 -15.45
N VAL A 60 -0.55 3.05 -14.90
CA VAL A 60 -0.98 4.33 -15.49
C VAL A 60 -0.43 4.46 -16.92
N HIS A 61 0.88 4.23 -17.10
CA HIS A 61 1.49 4.28 -18.43
C HIS A 61 0.88 3.28 -19.40
N ALA A 62 0.65 2.04 -18.95
CA ALA A 62 -0.03 1.04 -19.77
C ALA A 62 -1.47 1.47 -20.12
N ALA A 63 -2.20 2.06 -19.17
CA ALA A 63 -3.56 2.52 -19.39
C ALA A 63 -3.64 3.64 -20.47
N ASP A 64 -2.67 4.56 -20.45
CA ASP A 64 -2.57 5.66 -21.44
C ASP A 64 -2.26 5.15 -22.86
N GLU A 65 -1.61 3.99 -22.97
CA GLU A 65 -1.29 3.36 -24.28
C GLU A 65 -2.43 2.50 -24.84
N ARG A 66 -3.48 2.22 -24.05
CA ARG A 66 -4.62 1.42 -24.49
C ARG A 66 -5.36 2.10 -25.63
N ARG A 67 -5.72 1.32 -26.67
CA ARG A 67 -6.42 1.81 -27.84
C ARG A 67 -7.92 1.50 -27.76
N GLU A 68 -8.70 2.32 -28.42
CA GLU A 68 -10.11 2.03 -28.66
C GLU A 68 -10.24 0.70 -29.44
N GLY A 69 -11.03 -0.23 -28.90
CA GLY A 69 -11.20 -1.57 -29.48
C GLY A 69 -10.38 -2.68 -28.79
N ASP A 70 -9.39 -2.36 -27.97
CA ASP A 70 -8.73 -3.36 -27.11
C ASP A 70 -9.72 -3.87 -26.07
N ASP A 71 -9.76 -5.20 -25.86
CA ASP A 71 -10.55 -5.78 -24.77
C ASP A 71 -9.95 -5.35 -23.41
N PRO A 72 -10.76 -4.72 -22.53
CA PRO A 72 -10.25 -4.20 -21.26
C PRO A 72 -9.65 -5.27 -20.33
N GLN A 73 -10.27 -6.46 -20.26
CA GLN A 73 -9.77 -7.55 -19.41
C GLN A 73 -8.42 -8.06 -19.92
N GLU A 74 -8.33 -8.42 -21.20
CA GLU A 74 -7.07 -8.94 -21.78
C GLU A 74 -5.94 -7.91 -21.72
N TYR A 75 -6.29 -6.63 -21.91
CA TYR A 75 -5.29 -5.55 -21.87
C TYR A 75 -4.78 -5.32 -20.45
N PHE A 76 -5.68 -5.28 -19.46
CA PHE A 76 -5.33 -5.15 -18.06
C PHE A 76 -4.46 -6.33 -17.57
N ASP A 77 -4.80 -7.57 -17.92
CA ASP A 77 -4.04 -8.76 -17.55
C ASP A 77 -2.59 -8.72 -18.07
N ARG A 78 -2.40 -8.26 -19.31
CA ARG A 78 -1.06 -8.06 -19.87
C ARG A 78 -0.28 -6.96 -19.15
N ALA A 79 -0.94 -5.86 -18.81
CA ALA A 79 -0.34 -4.76 -18.07
C ALA A 79 0.10 -5.21 -16.66
N VAL A 80 -0.76 -5.97 -15.97
CA VAL A 80 -0.45 -6.59 -14.66
C VAL A 80 0.75 -7.52 -14.75
N THR A 81 0.77 -8.41 -15.76
CA THR A 81 1.89 -9.34 -15.98
C THR A 81 3.22 -8.60 -16.20
N SER A 82 3.20 -7.55 -17.03
CA SER A 82 4.39 -6.73 -17.31
C SER A 82 4.87 -5.98 -16.08
N ARG A 83 3.93 -5.41 -15.31
CA ARG A 83 4.21 -4.74 -14.05
C ARG A 83 4.85 -5.69 -13.03
N ASP A 84 4.30 -6.90 -12.85
CA ASP A 84 4.81 -7.87 -11.88
C ASP A 84 6.21 -8.36 -12.23
N ALA A 85 6.50 -8.54 -13.52
CA ALA A 85 7.85 -8.85 -14.00
C ALA A 85 8.86 -7.72 -13.68
N LEU A 86 8.44 -6.46 -13.81
CA LEU A 86 9.26 -5.30 -13.43
C LEU A 86 9.50 -5.26 -11.92
N ILE A 87 8.44 -5.45 -11.12
CA ILE A 87 8.53 -5.45 -9.65
C ILE A 87 9.49 -6.54 -9.18
N GLY A 88 9.38 -7.76 -9.71
CA GLY A 88 10.27 -8.86 -9.35
C GLY A 88 11.74 -8.52 -9.57
N LYS A 89 12.09 -7.91 -10.72
CA LYS A 89 13.45 -7.46 -11.01
C LYS A 89 13.92 -6.37 -10.03
N LEU A 90 13.06 -5.40 -9.73
CA LEU A 90 13.40 -4.31 -8.82
C LEU A 90 13.50 -4.76 -7.37
N ASN A 91 12.67 -5.72 -6.94
CA ASN A 91 12.76 -6.35 -5.65
C ASN A 91 14.12 -7.01 -5.45
N ASP A 92 14.57 -7.81 -6.43
CA ASP A 92 15.87 -8.47 -6.44
C ASP A 92 17.03 -7.47 -6.40
N VAL A 93 17.00 -6.42 -7.21
CA VAL A 93 18.00 -5.32 -7.17
C VAL A 93 18.04 -4.66 -5.79
N ASN A 94 16.89 -4.46 -5.14
CA ASN A 94 16.82 -3.86 -3.80
C ASN A 94 17.34 -4.80 -2.72
N LEU A 95 17.18 -6.11 -2.86
CA LEU A 95 17.83 -7.10 -2.00
C LEU A 95 19.35 -7.01 -2.10
N HIS A 96 19.89 -7.12 -3.32
CA HIS A 96 21.33 -7.13 -3.58
C HIS A 96 22.04 -5.80 -3.24
N MET A 97 21.31 -4.68 -3.25
CA MET A 97 21.85 -3.39 -2.77
C MET A 97 22.41 -3.47 -1.34
N LEU A 98 21.89 -4.37 -0.53
CA LEU A 98 22.30 -4.55 0.87
C LEU A 98 22.95 -5.91 1.12
N ALA A 99 22.48 -6.97 0.49
CA ALA A 99 22.99 -8.33 0.66
C ALA A 99 24.45 -8.48 0.24
N ASP A 100 24.93 -7.64 -0.68
CA ASP A 100 26.31 -7.68 -1.19
C ASP A 100 27.33 -6.98 -0.27
N HIS A 101 26.88 -6.40 0.86
CA HIS A 101 27.77 -5.83 1.86
C HIS A 101 28.07 -6.84 2.99
N ASP A 102 29.33 -7.16 3.23
CA ASP A 102 29.77 -8.08 4.29
C ASP A 102 29.33 -7.65 5.71
N THR A 103 29.08 -6.36 5.91
CA THR A 103 28.67 -5.78 7.19
C THR A 103 27.17 -5.74 7.40
N VAL A 104 26.37 -6.20 6.44
CA VAL A 104 24.91 -6.23 6.52
C VAL A 104 24.41 -7.63 6.82
N THR A 105 23.53 -7.75 7.80
CA THR A 105 22.76 -8.96 8.08
C THR A 105 21.30 -8.71 7.76
N ILE A 106 20.73 -9.53 6.89
CA ILE A 106 19.31 -9.49 6.53
C ILE A 106 18.57 -10.55 7.33
N VAL A 107 17.47 -10.19 7.95
CA VAL A 107 16.62 -11.06 8.75
C VAL A 107 15.18 -10.96 8.25
N ASP A 108 14.66 -12.05 7.73
CA ASP A 108 13.24 -12.16 7.37
C ASP A 108 12.43 -12.58 8.60
N GLY A 109 11.61 -11.66 9.09
CA GLY A 109 10.82 -11.90 10.28
C GLY A 109 10.05 -10.68 10.74
N ARG A 110 9.16 -10.89 11.69
CA ARG A 110 8.36 -9.84 12.30
C ARG A 110 9.06 -9.29 13.54
N ALA A 111 9.40 -8.01 13.50
CA ALA A 111 10.08 -7.30 14.56
C ALA A 111 9.12 -6.77 15.62
N ARG A 112 9.53 -6.82 16.90
CA ARG A 112 8.85 -6.16 18.02
C ARG A 112 9.86 -5.67 19.03
N PHE A 113 9.72 -4.45 19.52
CA PHE A 113 10.51 -3.96 20.65
C PHE A 113 10.19 -4.74 21.93
N VAL A 114 11.23 -5.12 22.64
CA VAL A 114 11.17 -5.72 23.98
C VAL A 114 11.92 -4.88 25.02
N GLY A 115 12.60 -3.82 24.57
CA GLY A 115 13.31 -2.83 25.36
C GLY A 115 13.70 -1.62 24.50
N PRO A 116 14.30 -0.58 25.07
CA PRO A 116 14.59 0.69 24.37
C PRO A 116 15.47 0.54 23.11
N ARG A 117 16.34 -0.47 23.08
CA ARG A 117 17.24 -0.77 21.96
C ARG A 117 17.31 -2.27 21.67
N GLU A 118 16.32 -2.99 22.13
CA GLU A 118 16.22 -4.44 21.98
C GLU A 118 14.96 -4.79 21.21
N VAL A 119 15.13 -5.56 20.16
CA VAL A 119 14.07 -6.00 19.27
C VAL A 119 14.10 -7.51 19.16
N GLU A 120 12.98 -8.14 19.45
CA GLU A 120 12.74 -9.54 19.16
C GLU A 120 12.23 -9.67 17.72
N VAL A 121 12.79 -10.63 16.98
CA VAL A 121 12.30 -10.98 15.65
C VAL A 121 11.79 -12.42 15.68
N THR A 122 10.54 -12.59 15.28
CA THR A 122 9.89 -13.89 15.15
C THR A 122 9.82 -14.31 13.68
N PRO A 123 9.91 -15.62 13.36
CA PRO A 123 9.74 -16.08 11.99
C PRO A 123 8.42 -15.60 11.37
N SER A 124 8.48 -15.11 10.14
CA SER A 124 7.26 -14.82 9.35
C SER A 124 6.70 -16.10 8.76
N ALA A 125 5.38 -16.20 8.65
CA ALA A 125 4.73 -17.31 7.95
C ALA A 125 5.18 -17.33 6.48
N GLY A 126 5.89 -18.39 6.09
CA GLY A 126 6.45 -18.54 4.73
C GLY A 126 7.82 -17.88 4.50
N GLY A 127 8.43 -17.28 5.51
CA GLY A 127 9.80 -16.76 5.46
C GLY A 127 10.85 -17.89 5.47
N ALA A 128 11.79 -17.84 4.53
CA ALA A 128 12.78 -18.92 4.33
C ALA A 128 14.02 -18.82 5.26
N GLY A 129 14.15 -17.79 6.10
CA GLY A 129 15.44 -17.46 6.72
C GLY A 129 15.56 -17.68 8.23
N LEU A 130 14.49 -17.49 8.99
CA LEU A 130 14.53 -17.57 10.45
C LEU A 130 13.74 -18.77 10.96
N SER A 131 14.41 -19.70 11.66
CA SER A 131 13.75 -20.89 12.23
C SER A 131 13.40 -20.75 13.72
N GLU A 132 14.00 -19.78 14.40
CA GLU A 132 13.85 -19.55 15.85
C GLU A 132 13.78 -18.06 16.16
N HIS A 133 13.32 -17.69 17.34
CA HIS A 133 13.31 -16.30 17.81
C HIS A 133 14.74 -15.75 17.89
N LEU A 134 14.90 -14.52 17.42
CA LEU A 134 16.16 -13.79 17.40
C LEU A 134 16.02 -12.50 18.21
N LEU A 135 16.92 -12.28 19.16
CA LEU A 135 17.02 -11.01 19.87
C LEU A 135 18.12 -10.16 19.24
N ILE A 136 17.80 -8.92 18.88
CA ILE A 136 18.74 -7.97 18.29
C ILE A 136 18.87 -6.77 19.22
N SER A 137 20.12 -6.45 19.62
CA SER A 137 20.46 -5.24 20.36
C SER A 137 21.24 -4.30 19.43
N ALA A 138 20.87 -3.01 19.35
CA ALA A 138 21.52 -2.06 18.46
C ALA A 138 21.78 -0.71 19.15
N GLU A 139 22.84 0.00 18.71
CA GLU A 139 23.12 1.37 19.20
C GLU A 139 22.02 2.32 18.72
N THR A 140 21.55 2.13 17.49
CA THR A 140 20.47 2.93 16.88
C THR A 140 19.45 1.98 16.25
N VAL A 141 18.17 2.23 16.50
CA VAL A 141 17.06 1.54 15.83
C VAL A 141 16.25 2.53 15.03
N VAL A 142 16.04 2.23 13.75
CA VAL A 142 15.24 3.03 12.84
C VAL A 142 13.93 2.31 12.53
N VAL A 143 12.81 2.92 12.92
CA VAL A 143 11.47 2.45 12.55
C VAL A 143 11.16 2.96 11.15
N ASN A 144 11.15 2.04 10.20
CA ASN A 144 10.94 2.30 8.76
C ASN A 144 9.81 1.43 8.19
N THR A 145 8.86 1.05 9.02
CA THR A 145 7.75 0.15 8.71
C THR A 145 6.70 0.79 7.80
N GLY A 146 6.79 2.09 7.58
CA GLY A 146 5.94 2.81 6.65
C GLY A 146 4.49 2.97 7.13
N ALA A 147 3.57 2.89 6.19
CA ALA A 147 2.15 3.08 6.44
C ALA A 147 1.31 2.07 5.65
N GLU A 148 0.11 1.81 6.13
CA GLU A 148 -0.88 0.92 5.52
C GLU A 148 -2.20 1.66 5.22
N PRO A 149 -3.07 1.15 4.32
CA PRO A 149 -4.38 1.74 4.09
C PRO A 149 -5.21 1.81 5.37
N ALA A 150 -5.85 2.95 5.62
CA ALA A 150 -6.78 3.13 6.72
C ALA A 150 -8.21 2.81 6.24
N LEU A 151 -8.74 1.65 6.63
CA LEU A 151 -10.12 1.28 6.33
C LEU A 151 -11.06 1.84 7.41
N PRO A 152 -12.13 2.53 7.02
CA PRO A 152 -13.14 3.01 7.97
C PRO A 152 -13.97 1.85 8.52
N ALA A 153 -14.49 2.00 9.73
CA ALA A 153 -15.38 1.01 10.33
C ALA A 153 -16.81 1.14 9.76
N VAL A 154 -16.99 0.66 8.51
CA VAL A 154 -18.27 0.68 7.80
C VAL A 154 -18.72 -0.76 7.57
N PRO A 155 -19.99 -1.13 7.88
CA PRO A 155 -20.51 -2.47 7.65
C PRO A 155 -20.32 -2.94 6.21
N GLY A 156 -19.76 -4.16 6.03
CA GLY A 156 -19.49 -4.75 4.73
C GLY A 156 -18.13 -4.36 4.11
N ILE A 157 -17.27 -3.61 4.84
CA ILE A 157 -15.95 -3.18 4.37
C ILE A 157 -15.00 -4.37 4.08
N ASP A 158 -15.22 -5.51 4.71
CA ASP A 158 -14.43 -6.73 4.53
C ASP A 158 -14.96 -7.62 3.39
N GLY A 159 -15.90 -7.10 2.58
CA GLY A 159 -16.47 -7.82 1.45
C GLY A 159 -15.44 -8.16 0.36
N PRO A 160 -15.66 -9.23 -0.42
CA PRO A 160 -14.69 -9.74 -1.38
C PRO A 160 -14.41 -8.79 -2.55
N ARG A 161 -15.30 -7.83 -2.81
CA ARG A 161 -15.16 -6.83 -3.87
C ARG A 161 -14.68 -5.47 -3.36
N ILE A 162 -14.30 -5.39 -2.07
CA ILE A 162 -13.75 -4.18 -1.46
C ILE A 162 -12.23 -4.27 -1.49
N HIS A 163 -11.60 -3.28 -2.09
CA HIS A 163 -10.18 -3.26 -2.36
C HIS A 163 -9.50 -2.04 -1.73
N THR A 164 -8.23 -2.21 -1.42
CA THR A 164 -7.29 -1.13 -1.16
C THR A 164 -6.50 -0.81 -2.44
N SER A 165 -5.69 0.24 -2.42
CA SER A 165 -4.77 0.55 -3.52
C SER A 165 -3.76 -0.58 -3.82
N THR A 166 -3.53 -1.51 -2.89
CA THR A 166 -2.68 -2.68 -3.11
C THR A 166 -3.44 -3.79 -3.83
N SER A 167 -4.61 -4.17 -3.32
CA SER A 167 -5.34 -5.33 -3.87
C SER A 167 -6.06 -5.03 -5.19
N LEU A 168 -6.49 -3.78 -5.43
CA LEU A 168 -7.16 -3.42 -6.68
C LEU A 168 -6.26 -3.56 -7.91
N GLN A 169 -4.95 -3.46 -7.74
CA GLN A 169 -3.99 -3.66 -8.83
C GLN A 169 -3.92 -5.10 -9.35
N HIS A 170 -4.55 -6.04 -8.66
CA HIS A 170 -4.66 -7.46 -9.02
C HIS A 170 -6.13 -7.90 -9.07
N VAL A 171 -7.05 -6.96 -9.27
CA VAL A 171 -8.48 -7.28 -9.31
C VAL A 171 -8.80 -8.20 -10.47
N GLU A 172 -9.58 -9.24 -10.19
CA GLU A 172 -10.07 -10.20 -11.17
C GLU A 172 -11.51 -10.60 -10.79
N PRO A 173 -12.45 -10.52 -11.75
CA PRO A 173 -12.31 -9.99 -13.11
C PRO A 173 -12.11 -8.46 -13.13
N PHE A 174 -11.65 -7.90 -14.27
CA PHE A 174 -11.55 -6.45 -14.46
C PHE A 174 -12.93 -5.79 -14.26
N PRO A 175 -13.05 -4.78 -13.38
CA PRO A 175 -14.35 -4.19 -13.05
C PRO A 175 -14.82 -3.26 -14.18
N ARG A 176 -16.02 -3.50 -14.69
CA ARG A 176 -16.65 -2.56 -15.63
C ARG A 176 -17.14 -1.29 -14.93
N ARG A 177 -17.60 -1.45 -13.67
CA ARG A 177 -18.06 -0.33 -12.81
C ARG A 177 -17.19 -0.31 -11.58
N LEU A 178 -16.42 0.76 -11.41
CA LEU A 178 -15.56 0.98 -10.24
C LEU A 178 -16.08 2.14 -9.40
N ALA A 179 -16.32 1.90 -8.13
CA ALA A 179 -16.55 2.98 -7.16
C ALA A 179 -15.24 3.27 -6.39
N VAL A 180 -14.87 4.53 -6.27
CA VAL A 180 -13.68 4.99 -5.54
C VAL A 180 -14.12 5.81 -4.34
N ILE A 181 -13.83 5.33 -3.13
CA ILE A 181 -14.16 6.01 -1.88
C ILE A 181 -12.96 6.82 -1.41
N GLY A 182 -13.07 8.13 -1.50
CA GLY A 182 -12.00 9.08 -1.18
C GLY A 182 -11.43 9.76 -2.42
N ALA A 183 -11.47 11.08 -2.42
CA ALA A 183 -11.01 11.96 -3.50
C ALA A 183 -9.68 12.65 -3.20
N GLY A 184 -8.78 11.95 -2.50
CA GLY A 184 -7.37 12.32 -2.35
C GLY A 184 -6.53 11.85 -3.56
N PRO A 185 -5.23 12.17 -3.59
CA PRO A 185 -4.35 11.87 -4.73
C PRO A 185 -4.38 10.40 -5.18
N ILE A 186 -4.35 9.45 -4.23
CA ILE A 186 -4.39 8.01 -4.54
C ILE A 186 -5.72 7.63 -5.21
N GLY A 187 -6.85 8.07 -4.65
CA GLY A 187 -8.17 7.76 -5.19
C GLY A 187 -8.34 8.28 -6.62
N LEU A 188 -7.94 9.53 -6.86
CA LEU A 188 -8.06 10.16 -8.18
C LEU A 188 -7.11 9.55 -9.22
N GLU A 189 -5.88 9.19 -8.82
CA GLU A 189 -4.95 8.50 -9.71
C GLU A 189 -5.50 7.13 -10.16
N PHE A 190 -6.05 6.35 -9.23
CA PHE A 190 -6.70 5.08 -9.56
C PHE A 190 -7.98 5.27 -10.39
N ALA A 191 -8.75 6.31 -10.12
CA ALA A 191 -9.93 6.64 -10.90
C ALA A 191 -9.58 6.91 -12.37
N ALA A 192 -8.60 7.79 -12.63
CA ALA A 192 -8.11 8.08 -13.98
C ALA A 192 -7.55 6.81 -14.66
N MET A 193 -6.69 6.07 -13.96
CA MET A 193 -6.10 4.84 -14.47
C MET A 193 -7.14 3.80 -14.90
N PHE A 194 -8.13 3.49 -14.06
CA PHE A 194 -9.17 2.51 -14.38
C PHE A 194 -10.13 3.03 -15.44
N ARG A 195 -10.38 4.35 -15.48
CA ARG A 195 -11.13 4.98 -16.58
C ARG A 195 -10.43 4.77 -17.92
N SER A 196 -9.12 5.00 -17.99
CA SER A 196 -8.31 4.75 -19.19
C SER A 196 -8.28 3.26 -19.59
N PHE A 197 -8.26 2.33 -18.62
CA PHE A 197 -8.44 0.89 -18.89
C PHE A 197 -9.86 0.53 -19.36
N GLY A 198 -10.85 1.39 -19.23
CA GLY A 198 -12.21 1.20 -19.77
C GLY A 198 -13.31 0.97 -18.75
N SER A 199 -13.06 1.19 -17.46
CA SER A 199 -14.11 1.18 -16.44
C SER A 199 -15.01 2.43 -16.51
N GLU A 200 -16.27 2.27 -16.14
CA GLU A 200 -17.12 3.36 -15.66
C GLU A 200 -16.75 3.66 -14.23
N VAL A 201 -16.27 4.88 -13.94
CA VAL A 201 -15.75 5.22 -12.63
C VAL A 201 -16.58 6.27 -11.94
N THR A 202 -16.95 6.01 -10.68
CA THR A 202 -17.59 6.97 -9.79
C THR A 202 -16.72 7.20 -8.55
N VAL A 203 -16.29 8.44 -8.34
CA VAL A 203 -15.56 8.87 -7.15
C VAL A 203 -16.55 9.44 -6.13
N ILE A 204 -16.46 8.98 -4.88
CA ILE A 204 -17.32 9.42 -3.78
C ILE A 204 -16.45 10.10 -2.73
N ALA A 205 -16.74 11.36 -2.45
CA ALA A 205 -16.03 12.20 -1.48
C ALA A 205 -16.99 12.68 -0.38
N ARG A 206 -16.62 12.45 0.87
CA ARG A 206 -17.37 12.96 2.03
C ARG A 206 -17.34 14.49 2.13
N GLY A 207 -16.24 15.11 1.76
CA GLY A 207 -16.09 16.56 1.73
C GLY A 207 -16.76 17.19 0.50
N GLU A 208 -16.93 18.51 0.56
CA GLU A 208 -17.56 19.29 -0.51
C GLU A 208 -16.67 19.43 -1.77
N ARG A 209 -15.39 19.09 -1.67
CA ARG A 209 -14.45 19.16 -2.79
C ARG A 209 -13.48 17.97 -2.80
N ILE A 210 -12.92 17.69 -3.96
CA ILE A 210 -11.79 16.77 -4.10
C ILE A 210 -10.50 17.45 -3.63
N LEU A 211 -9.42 16.69 -3.38
CA LEU A 211 -8.10 17.19 -2.99
C LEU A 211 -8.19 18.25 -1.88
N PRO A 212 -8.73 17.93 -0.69
CA PRO A 212 -9.03 18.93 0.33
C PRO A 212 -7.79 19.63 0.91
N ALA A 213 -6.59 19.06 0.70
CA ALA A 213 -5.31 19.64 1.13
C ALA A 213 -4.68 20.60 0.11
N GLU A 214 -5.22 20.63 -1.13
CA GLU A 214 -4.71 21.50 -2.19
C GLU A 214 -5.49 22.81 -2.27
N ASP A 215 -4.96 23.79 -2.99
CA ASP A 215 -5.64 25.04 -3.26
C ASP A 215 -6.94 24.82 -4.05
N GLU A 216 -7.92 25.72 -3.87
CA GLU A 216 -9.26 25.52 -4.42
C GLU A 216 -9.27 25.55 -5.95
N ASP A 217 -8.49 26.43 -6.57
CA ASP A 217 -8.34 26.54 -8.02
C ASP A 217 -7.68 25.29 -8.62
N VAL A 218 -6.70 24.69 -7.94
CA VAL A 218 -6.08 23.41 -8.33
C VAL A 218 -7.11 22.28 -8.24
N ALA A 219 -7.85 22.18 -7.14
CA ALA A 219 -8.87 21.15 -6.96
C ALA A 219 -9.98 21.29 -8.03
N HIS A 220 -10.39 22.53 -8.35
CA HIS A 220 -11.37 22.81 -9.39
C HIS A 220 -10.87 22.40 -10.79
N ALA A 221 -9.65 22.77 -11.14
CA ALA A 221 -9.03 22.42 -12.41
C ALA A 221 -8.92 20.90 -12.60
N VAL A 222 -8.43 20.17 -11.57
CA VAL A 222 -8.33 18.70 -11.60
C VAL A 222 -9.70 18.06 -11.74
N ARG A 223 -10.71 18.57 -11.03
CA ARG A 223 -12.08 18.09 -11.14
C ARG A 223 -12.60 18.19 -12.58
N GLY A 224 -12.42 19.36 -13.21
CA GLY A 224 -12.85 19.56 -14.59
C GLY A 224 -12.21 18.56 -15.56
N VAL A 225 -10.91 18.33 -15.46
CA VAL A 225 -10.20 17.34 -16.30
C VAL A 225 -10.77 15.93 -16.12
N LEU A 226 -11.00 15.50 -14.88
CA LEU A 226 -11.52 14.15 -14.59
C LEU A 226 -12.97 13.97 -15.08
N GLU A 227 -13.81 15.02 -14.94
CA GLU A 227 -15.19 15.00 -15.42
C GLU A 227 -15.24 15.01 -16.97
N ASP A 228 -14.33 15.75 -17.64
CA ASP A 228 -14.18 15.75 -19.09
C ASP A 228 -13.74 14.37 -19.63
N GLU A 229 -12.96 13.63 -18.86
CA GLU A 229 -12.60 12.22 -19.13
C GLU A 229 -13.74 11.23 -18.85
N GLY A 230 -14.88 11.70 -18.34
CA GLY A 230 -16.08 10.90 -18.09
C GLY A 230 -16.08 10.18 -16.76
N ILE A 231 -15.36 10.69 -15.76
CA ILE A 231 -15.41 10.21 -14.36
C ILE A 231 -16.53 10.96 -13.64
N THR A 232 -17.44 10.23 -13.00
CA THR A 232 -18.47 10.83 -12.15
C THR A 232 -17.91 11.15 -10.77
N ILE A 233 -18.08 12.39 -10.28
CA ILE A 233 -17.59 12.82 -8.97
C ILE A 233 -18.76 13.28 -8.10
N LEU A 234 -18.99 12.52 -7.00
CA LEU A 234 -20.03 12.80 -6.00
C LEU A 234 -19.36 13.35 -4.74
N THR A 235 -19.51 14.64 -4.49
CA THR A 235 -19.04 15.31 -3.26
C THR A 235 -20.16 15.41 -2.22
N GLY A 236 -19.84 15.72 -0.96
CA GLY A 236 -20.80 15.78 0.13
C GLY A 236 -21.50 14.44 0.43
N THR A 237 -20.95 13.33 -0.07
CA THR A 237 -21.58 12.02 -0.05
C THR A 237 -20.75 11.02 0.75
N SER A 238 -21.40 10.22 1.61
CA SER A 238 -20.77 9.19 2.42
C SER A 238 -21.43 7.83 2.19
N VAL A 239 -20.64 6.76 2.27
CA VAL A 239 -21.14 5.40 2.24
C VAL A 239 -21.30 4.88 3.67
N GLY A 240 -22.53 4.53 4.05
CA GLY A 240 -22.86 4.00 5.37
C GLY A 240 -22.82 2.47 5.45
N ARG A 241 -22.93 1.77 4.31
CA ARG A 241 -22.90 0.30 4.26
C ARG A 241 -22.55 -0.19 2.85
N TYR A 242 -21.80 -1.29 2.78
CA TYR A 242 -21.58 -2.08 1.57
C TYR A 242 -22.39 -3.37 1.64
N VAL A 243 -23.14 -3.68 0.59
CA VAL A 243 -23.95 -4.89 0.51
C VAL A 243 -23.56 -5.66 -0.74
N ASP A 244 -22.86 -6.77 -0.57
CA ASP A 244 -22.49 -7.65 -1.67
C ASP A 244 -23.72 -8.40 -2.20
N GLY A 245 -23.84 -8.50 -3.52
CA GLY A 245 -24.98 -9.12 -4.18
C GLY A 245 -24.61 -9.71 -5.55
N PRO A 246 -25.56 -10.35 -6.24
CA PRO A 246 -25.29 -10.99 -7.53
C PRO A 246 -24.87 -9.98 -8.63
N ASP A 247 -25.38 -8.76 -8.58
CA ASP A 247 -25.11 -7.73 -9.58
C ASP A 247 -23.92 -6.83 -9.24
N GLY A 248 -23.24 -7.06 -8.11
CA GLY A 248 -22.14 -6.25 -7.61
C GLY A 248 -22.33 -5.83 -6.15
N VAL A 249 -21.56 -4.84 -5.72
CA VAL A 249 -21.66 -4.23 -4.39
C VAL A 249 -22.59 -3.02 -4.46
N ALA A 250 -23.64 -3.03 -3.67
CA ALA A 250 -24.51 -1.86 -3.48
C ALA A 250 -23.92 -0.96 -2.37
N LEU A 251 -23.68 0.31 -2.69
CA LEU A 251 -23.20 1.34 -1.79
C LEU A 251 -24.39 2.14 -1.26
N GLN A 252 -24.70 1.99 0.01
CA GLN A 252 -25.81 2.70 0.66
C GLN A 252 -25.28 3.95 1.35
N GLY A 253 -25.93 5.10 1.12
CA GLY A 253 -25.57 6.36 1.77
C GLY A 253 -25.74 6.32 3.29
N ALA A 254 -24.96 7.13 3.99
CA ALA A 254 -25.07 7.25 5.45
C ALA A 254 -26.45 7.76 5.89
N ASP A 255 -27.10 8.55 5.06
CA ASP A 255 -28.36 9.25 5.39
C ASP A 255 -29.62 8.47 5.01
N GLY A 256 -29.48 7.25 4.47
CA GLY A 256 -30.63 6.44 4.06
C GLY A 256 -31.52 7.11 2.99
N GLY A 257 -30.92 8.04 2.19
CA GLY A 257 -31.67 8.80 1.20
C GLY A 257 -32.41 7.92 0.20
N ASP A 258 -33.55 8.41 -0.30
CA ASP A 258 -34.49 7.71 -1.22
C ASP A 258 -33.91 7.41 -2.62
N GLY A 259 -32.63 7.64 -2.84
CA GLY A 259 -31.94 7.30 -4.08
C GLY A 259 -31.63 5.81 -4.19
N ALA A 260 -31.71 5.28 -5.41
CA ALA A 260 -31.24 3.91 -5.66
C ALA A 260 -29.76 3.79 -5.29
N PRO A 261 -29.33 2.72 -4.61
CA PRO A 261 -27.93 2.55 -4.25
C PRO A 261 -27.06 2.48 -5.51
N LEU A 262 -25.88 3.13 -5.47
CA LEU A 262 -24.88 2.93 -6.50
C LEU A 262 -24.40 1.47 -6.44
N VAL A 263 -24.36 0.80 -7.58
CA VAL A 263 -23.87 -0.59 -7.69
C VAL A 263 -22.58 -0.61 -8.49
N ALA A 264 -21.54 -1.20 -7.92
CA ALA A 264 -20.21 -1.35 -8.53
C ALA A 264 -19.78 -2.81 -8.58
N ASP A 265 -18.90 -3.15 -9.53
CA ASP A 265 -18.31 -4.48 -9.63
C ASP A 265 -17.13 -4.64 -8.65
N ALA A 266 -16.44 -3.52 -8.39
CA ALA A 266 -15.40 -3.41 -7.37
C ALA A 266 -15.45 -2.02 -6.70
N VAL A 267 -14.96 -1.95 -5.46
CA VAL A 267 -14.86 -0.70 -4.70
C VAL A 267 -13.42 -0.51 -4.25
N LEU A 268 -12.83 0.63 -4.58
CA LEU A 268 -11.57 1.08 -4.00
C LEU A 268 -11.82 1.93 -2.76
N VAL A 269 -11.25 1.56 -1.63
CA VAL A 269 -11.23 2.40 -0.42
C VAL A 269 -9.89 3.12 -0.34
N ALA A 270 -9.88 4.43 -0.59
CA ALA A 270 -8.72 5.33 -0.62
C ALA A 270 -8.89 6.52 0.34
N THR A 271 -9.42 6.24 1.54
CA THR A 271 -9.80 7.25 2.55
C THR A 271 -8.64 7.74 3.42
N GLY A 272 -7.44 7.21 3.23
CA GLY A 272 -6.23 7.61 3.94
C GLY A 272 -5.30 6.45 4.25
N ARG A 273 -4.24 6.76 4.97
CA ARG A 273 -3.23 5.81 5.44
C ARG A 273 -2.94 6.06 6.91
N ARG A 274 -2.54 5.00 7.63
CA ARG A 274 -2.08 5.08 9.02
C ARG A 274 -0.68 4.48 9.16
N PRO A 275 0.13 4.90 10.14
CA PRO A 275 1.42 4.28 10.41
C PRO A 275 1.28 2.78 10.67
N ALA A 276 2.19 1.98 10.11
CA ALA A 276 2.24 0.53 10.33
C ALA A 276 3.07 0.21 11.59
N THR A 277 2.59 0.66 12.75
CA THR A 277 3.30 0.60 14.03
C THR A 277 2.53 -0.13 15.14
N ALA A 278 1.30 -0.55 14.90
CA ALA A 278 0.39 -1.08 15.93
C ALA A 278 0.97 -2.23 16.76
N ASP A 279 1.72 -3.14 16.12
CA ASP A 279 2.26 -4.35 16.76
C ASP A 279 3.76 -4.27 17.07
N LEU A 280 4.37 -3.10 16.89
CA LEU A 280 5.81 -2.92 17.06
C LEU A 280 6.27 -2.90 18.52
N GLY A 281 5.35 -2.78 19.49
CA GLY A 281 5.74 -2.70 20.91
C GLY A 281 6.47 -1.40 21.25
N LEU A 282 6.04 -0.27 20.70
CA LEU A 282 6.69 1.03 20.89
C LEU A 282 6.76 1.47 22.35
N GLU A 283 5.74 1.10 23.16
CA GLU A 283 5.71 1.35 24.61
C GLU A 283 6.90 0.71 25.33
N GLN A 284 7.30 -0.51 24.93
CA GLN A 284 8.46 -1.21 25.50
C GLN A 284 9.77 -0.50 25.19
N ALA A 285 9.81 0.25 24.10
CA ALA A 285 10.95 1.10 23.73
C ALA A 285 10.92 2.49 24.40
N GLY A 286 9.84 2.83 25.12
CA GLY A 286 9.63 4.17 25.66
C GLY A 286 9.33 5.23 24.60
N ILE A 287 8.81 4.81 23.42
CA ILE A 287 8.45 5.70 22.33
C ILE A 287 7.01 6.14 22.54
N GLU A 288 6.83 7.46 22.70
CA GLU A 288 5.51 8.07 22.77
C GLU A 288 4.90 8.18 21.36
N VAL A 289 3.62 7.92 21.25
CA VAL A 289 2.82 8.05 20.01
C VAL A 289 1.66 8.99 20.24
N ASP A 290 1.37 9.87 19.27
CA ASP A 290 0.27 10.82 19.23
C ASP A 290 -0.97 10.26 18.48
#